data_1dfafe48c9e0161ba4ccc2c7afe6e715
#
_entry.id   1dfafe48c9e0161ba4ccc2c7afe6e715
#
_cell.length_a   1.000
_cell.length_b   1.000
_cell.length_c   1.000
_cell.angle_alpha   90.00
_cell.angle_beta   90.00
_cell.angle_gamma   90.00
#
_symmetry.space_group_name_H-M   'P 1'
#
loop_
_entity.id
_entity.type
_entity.pdbx_description
1 polymer ?
#
loop_
_entity_poly.entity_id
_entity_poly.type
_entity_poly.pdbx_seq_one_letter_code
_entity_poly.pdbx_strand_id
1 'polypeptide(L)'
;MNQTFVDDSALGEDTNLAHPYQLMSNGLWQRTATANTPEMYPAAVACMGMRTSVNDLLRFAVAVMHRRDEEVDGKSRQMLLPGSSSNPLREISGLWDHWYWIRPYDDGFAHETAYYLGWYRTTMPSSALVLTSYNFHARAAGDKAYVERIIGTESEPRIVYGHNGVFNGSVATFYVLPKSHSAVVVLANASDAGDASASVAEMLLQALFDLKPHVDLLPWVTDSRDRCLKAHDDMIAAWKRDRDVTKYSGSPNEFIGTYVGLAVSRINITPSETAAAGLAVHYHDHTSAACDLEPYNIDALSFLPLKHDELLAKGMLDWDYYKVGIFEFVRKHGEVVGLWWQWDEYDYPGLWVRVREGMSQEEIDGVLAEFGRFRKNDSKESNGK
;
A
#
# COMPACT_ATOMS: atom_id res chain seq x y z
N MET A 1 -2.16 17.35 -19.36
CA MET A 1 -1.81 15.94 -19.15
C MET A 1 -2.57 15.12 -20.18
N ASN A 2 -1.87 14.52 -21.11
CA ASN A 2 -2.44 13.75 -22.21
C ASN A 2 -1.91 12.29 -22.28
N GLN A 3 -1.06 11.93 -21.33
CA GLN A 3 -0.50 10.60 -21.14
C GLN A 3 -0.80 10.07 -19.72
N THR A 4 -1.98 10.41 -19.21
CA THR A 4 -2.44 9.97 -17.89
C THR A 4 -3.82 9.36 -18.01
N PHE A 5 -3.97 8.13 -17.55
CA PHE A 5 -5.16 7.30 -17.69
C PHE A 5 -5.48 6.63 -16.36
N VAL A 6 -6.76 6.45 -16.08
CA VAL A 6 -7.27 5.70 -14.91
C VAL A 6 -7.96 4.41 -15.32
N ASP A 7 -8.10 4.18 -16.62
CA ASP A 7 -8.78 3.03 -17.19
C ASP A 7 -7.96 2.50 -18.38
N ASP A 8 -7.69 1.21 -18.39
CA ASP A 8 -6.93 0.54 -19.45
C ASP A 8 -7.65 0.62 -20.81
N SER A 9 -8.99 0.73 -20.82
CA SER A 9 -9.75 0.92 -22.06
C SER A 9 -9.40 2.24 -22.77
N ALA A 10 -8.94 3.25 -22.03
CA ALA A 10 -8.50 4.53 -22.56
C ALA A 10 -7.11 4.49 -23.21
N LEU A 11 -6.32 3.42 -23.00
CA LEU A 11 -5.00 3.25 -23.58
C LEU A 11 -5.05 2.90 -25.07
N GLY A 12 -6.14 2.28 -25.53
CA GLY A 12 -6.27 1.82 -26.91
C GLY A 12 -5.13 0.88 -27.32
N GLU A 13 -4.56 1.11 -28.50
CA GLU A 13 -3.38 0.39 -29.02
C GLU A 13 -2.06 1.09 -28.66
N ASP A 14 -2.00 1.87 -27.55
CA ASP A 14 -0.77 2.57 -27.19
C ASP A 14 0.35 1.59 -26.86
N THR A 15 1.35 1.59 -27.71
CA THR A 15 2.54 0.74 -27.59
C THR A 15 3.62 1.32 -26.67
N ASN A 16 3.44 2.56 -26.21
CA ASN A 16 4.39 3.25 -25.33
C ASN A 16 4.07 3.04 -23.82
N LEU A 17 3.52 1.88 -23.50
CA LEU A 17 3.26 1.50 -22.11
C LEU A 17 4.43 0.70 -21.55
N ALA A 18 5.00 1.17 -20.43
CA ALA A 18 5.98 0.39 -19.69
C ALA A 18 5.33 -0.84 -19.04
N HIS A 19 5.87 -2.02 -19.34
CA HIS A 19 5.39 -3.25 -18.74
C HIS A 19 6.02 -3.48 -17.36
N PRO A 20 5.29 -3.99 -16.36
CA PRO A 20 5.82 -4.30 -15.05
C PRO A 20 6.73 -5.54 -15.08
N TYR A 21 7.81 -5.48 -14.30
CA TYR A 21 8.76 -6.57 -14.12
C TYR A 21 8.98 -6.84 -12.64
N GLN A 22 9.11 -8.11 -12.30
CA GLN A 22 9.41 -8.56 -10.94
C GLN A 22 10.62 -9.50 -10.95
N LEU A 23 11.41 -9.46 -9.87
CA LEU A 23 12.58 -10.30 -9.70
C LEU A 23 12.16 -11.65 -9.15
N MET A 24 12.34 -12.71 -9.95
CA MET A 24 11.99 -14.07 -9.56
C MET A 24 13.09 -14.72 -8.71
N SER A 25 12.75 -15.79 -8.01
CA SER A 25 13.69 -16.54 -7.16
C SER A 25 14.91 -17.08 -7.88
N ASN A 26 14.84 -17.24 -9.21
CA ASN A 26 15.96 -17.64 -10.06
C ASN A 26 16.91 -16.47 -10.40
N GLY A 27 16.67 -15.27 -9.88
CA GLY A 27 17.46 -14.07 -10.12
C GLY A 27 17.19 -13.39 -11.48
N LEU A 28 16.17 -13.82 -12.21
CA LEU A 28 15.79 -13.23 -13.50
C LEU A 28 14.60 -12.29 -13.35
N TRP A 29 14.64 -11.16 -14.05
CA TRP A 29 13.49 -10.28 -14.19
C TRP A 29 12.47 -10.89 -15.14
N GLN A 30 11.26 -11.07 -14.67
CA GLN A 30 10.15 -11.56 -15.47
C GLN A 30 9.06 -10.49 -15.58
N ARG A 31 8.54 -10.32 -16.81
CA ARG A 31 7.36 -9.52 -17.03
C ARG A 31 6.16 -10.19 -16.33
N THR A 32 5.48 -9.43 -15.49
CA THR A 32 4.24 -9.87 -14.84
C THR A 32 3.01 -9.34 -15.56
N ALA A 33 1.87 -9.95 -15.27
CA ALA A 33 0.60 -9.43 -15.76
C ALA A 33 0.38 -8.02 -15.22
N THR A 34 -0.04 -7.13 -16.08
CA THR A 34 -0.51 -5.81 -15.66
C THR A 34 -1.79 -6.03 -14.85
N ALA A 35 -1.77 -5.66 -13.57
CA ALA A 35 -2.97 -5.75 -12.76
C ALA A 35 -4.03 -4.81 -13.34
N ASN A 36 -5.19 -5.34 -13.69
CA ASN A 36 -6.34 -4.52 -14.03
C ASN A 36 -6.98 -4.04 -12.73
N THR A 37 -6.44 -2.95 -12.19
CA THR A 37 -6.84 -2.41 -10.88
C THR A 37 -8.35 -2.13 -10.76
N PRO A 38 -9.03 -1.55 -11.79
CA PRO A 38 -10.49 -1.32 -11.71
C PRO A 38 -11.29 -2.59 -11.52
N GLU A 39 -10.87 -3.70 -12.11
CA GLU A 39 -11.58 -4.96 -11.99
C GLU A 39 -11.23 -5.70 -10.69
N MET A 40 -9.95 -5.78 -10.34
CA MET A 40 -9.49 -6.51 -9.16
C MET A 40 -9.74 -5.77 -7.86
N TYR A 41 -9.58 -4.44 -7.87
CA TYR A 41 -9.64 -3.59 -6.68
C TYR A 41 -10.43 -2.31 -6.94
N PRO A 42 -11.77 -2.37 -7.15
CA PRO A 42 -12.55 -1.18 -7.50
C PRO A 42 -12.41 -0.03 -6.50
N ALA A 43 -12.33 -0.36 -5.20
CA ALA A 43 -12.14 0.64 -4.15
C ALA A 43 -10.73 1.26 -4.14
N ALA A 44 -9.75 0.58 -4.72
CA ALA A 44 -8.35 1.01 -4.75
C ALA A 44 -7.97 1.78 -6.03
N VAL A 45 -8.88 1.95 -6.98
CA VAL A 45 -8.61 2.68 -8.24
C VAL A 45 -8.04 4.08 -7.99
N ALA A 46 -8.52 4.75 -6.95
CA ALA A 46 -8.06 6.09 -6.60
C ALA A 46 -6.58 6.14 -6.18
N CYS A 47 -6.04 5.07 -5.61
CA CYS A 47 -4.65 5.02 -5.16
C CYS A 47 -3.72 4.18 -6.06
N MET A 48 -4.25 3.22 -6.81
CA MET A 48 -3.45 2.27 -7.59
C MET A 48 -3.77 2.27 -9.10
N GLY A 49 -4.86 2.90 -9.53
CA GLY A 49 -5.38 2.77 -10.90
C GLY A 49 -4.76 3.72 -11.93
N MET A 50 -3.97 4.70 -11.51
CA MET A 50 -3.45 5.71 -12.43
C MET A 50 -2.18 5.24 -13.15
N ARG A 51 -2.18 5.35 -14.48
CA ARG A 51 -0.99 5.24 -15.33
C ARG A 51 -0.64 6.61 -15.87
N THR A 52 0.62 6.98 -15.79
CA THR A 52 1.07 8.33 -16.13
C THR A 52 2.50 8.35 -16.63
N SER A 53 2.94 9.50 -17.14
CA SER A 53 4.32 9.77 -17.53
C SER A 53 4.99 10.77 -16.58
N VAL A 54 6.33 10.74 -16.54
CA VAL A 54 7.12 11.75 -15.78
C VAL A 54 6.74 13.16 -16.20
N ASN A 55 6.58 13.41 -17.50
CA ASN A 55 6.21 14.73 -18.03
C ASN A 55 4.85 15.21 -17.52
N ASP A 56 3.87 14.32 -17.44
CA ASP A 56 2.55 14.69 -16.96
C ASP A 56 2.54 14.92 -15.44
N LEU A 57 3.29 14.13 -14.67
CA LEU A 57 3.45 14.38 -13.23
C LEU A 57 4.19 15.69 -12.94
N LEU A 58 5.20 16.05 -13.73
CA LEU A 58 5.86 17.35 -13.59
C LEU A 58 4.91 18.51 -13.93
N ARG A 59 4.06 18.36 -14.95
CA ARG A 59 2.99 19.36 -15.24
C ARG A 59 1.99 19.47 -14.09
N PHE A 60 1.63 18.33 -13.50
CA PHE A 60 0.77 18.30 -12.32
C PHE A 60 1.43 19.03 -11.13
N ALA A 61 2.71 18.77 -10.85
CA ALA A 61 3.46 19.44 -9.80
C ALA A 61 3.45 20.98 -10.00
N VAL A 62 3.72 21.44 -11.22
CA VAL A 62 3.66 22.88 -11.56
C VAL A 62 2.26 23.44 -11.31
N ALA A 63 1.22 22.75 -11.77
CA ALA A 63 -0.16 23.20 -11.59
C ALA A 63 -0.57 23.28 -10.12
N VAL A 64 -0.17 22.29 -9.31
CA VAL A 64 -0.45 22.26 -7.87
C VAL A 64 0.27 23.38 -7.14
N MET A 65 1.55 23.62 -7.42
CA MET A 65 2.32 24.69 -6.80
C MET A 65 1.74 26.08 -7.16
N HIS A 66 1.45 26.32 -8.44
CA HIS A 66 0.81 27.56 -8.87
C HIS A 66 -0.53 27.78 -8.18
N ARG A 67 -1.35 26.74 -8.10
CA ARG A 67 -2.66 26.86 -7.46
C ARG A 67 -2.54 27.18 -5.98
N ARG A 68 -1.62 26.53 -5.28
CA ARG A 68 -1.32 26.84 -3.88
C ARG A 68 -0.93 28.31 -3.69
N ASP A 69 -0.04 28.81 -4.53
CA ASP A 69 0.42 30.22 -4.42
C ASP A 69 -0.73 31.20 -4.66
N GLU A 70 -1.59 30.93 -5.66
CA GLU A 70 -2.80 31.73 -5.88
C GLU A 70 -3.72 31.75 -4.66
N GLU A 71 -3.88 30.60 -3.98
CA GLU A 71 -4.71 30.46 -2.79
C GLU A 71 -4.12 31.21 -1.59
N VAL A 72 -2.81 31.13 -1.37
CA VAL A 72 -2.09 31.81 -0.28
C VAL A 72 -2.10 33.33 -0.50
N ASP A 73 -1.86 33.78 -1.73
CA ASP A 73 -1.87 35.23 -2.08
C ASP A 73 -3.28 35.85 -2.05
N GLY A 74 -4.32 35.06 -1.79
CA GLY A 74 -5.71 35.52 -1.72
C GLY A 74 -6.35 35.84 -3.07
N LYS A 75 -5.65 35.67 -4.19
CA LYS A 75 -6.18 35.90 -5.55
C LYS A 75 -7.29 34.92 -5.91
N SER A 76 -7.28 33.76 -5.28
CA SER A 76 -8.22 32.66 -5.52
C SER A 76 -9.59 32.87 -4.88
N ARG A 77 -9.71 33.70 -3.83
CA ARG A 77 -10.99 33.97 -3.17
C ARG A 77 -12.01 34.68 -4.06
N GLN A 78 -11.54 35.48 -5.04
CA GLN A 78 -12.44 36.13 -6.01
C GLN A 78 -12.97 35.19 -7.10
N MET A 79 -12.36 34.01 -7.31
CA MET A 79 -12.76 33.04 -8.34
C MET A 79 -13.72 31.96 -7.84
N LEU A 80 -14.05 31.94 -6.56
CA LEU A 80 -14.96 30.95 -5.94
C LEU A 80 -16.44 31.29 -6.06
N LEU A 81 -16.83 32.22 -6.96
CA LEU A 81 -18.24 32.42 -7.26
C LEU A 81 -18.80 31.17 -8.00
N PRO A 82 -20.00 30.70 -7.63
CA PRO A 82 -20.64 29.58 -8.31
C PRO A 82 -20.74 29.89 -9.82
N GLY A 83 -20.07 29.08 -10.65
CA GLY A 83 -20.06 29.22 -12.10
C GLY A 83 -18.81 29.82 -12.73
N SER A 84 -17.82 30.28 -11.97
CA SER A 84 -16.55 30.77 -12.51
C SER A 84 -15.44 29.75 -12.31
N SER A 85 -14.78 29.45 -13.41
CA SER A 85 -13.55 28.69 -13.61
C SER A 85 -13.62 27.15 -13.46
N SER A 86 -13.26 26.55 -14.55
CA SER A 86 -13.09 25.12 -14.82
C SER A 86 -11.79 24.52 -14.21
N ASN A 87 -11.09 25.20 -13.30
CA ASN A 87 -9.89 24.60 -12.71
C ASN A 87 -10.29 23.48 -11.73
N PRO A 88 -9.95 22.22 -12.01
CA PRO A 88 -10.28 21.09 -11.15
C PRO A 88 -9.49 21.09 -9.83
N LEU A 89 -8.34 21.78 -9.76
CA LEU A 89 -7.54 21.90 -8.55
C LEU A 89 -8.13 22.96 -7.63
N ARG A 90 -8.56 22.53 -6.45
CA ARG A 90 -9.16 23.42 -5.44
C ARG A 90 -8.59 23.09 -4.07
N GLU A 91 -8.48 24.11 -3.22
CA GLU A 91 -8.09 23.98 -1.81
C GLU A 91 -6.76 23.24 -1.58
N ILE A 92 -5.79 23.46 -2.47
CA ILE A 92 -4.46 22.85 -2.36
C ILE A 92 -3.75 23.29 -1.09
N SER A 93 -3.88 24.58 -0.71
CA SER A 93 -3.36 25.08 0.56
C SER A 93 -3.99 24.34 1.74
N GLY A 94 -5.31 24.11 1.71
CA GLY A 94 -6.01 23.36 2.72
C GLY A 94 -5.54 21.88 2.80
N LEU A 95 -5.33 21.23 1.65
CA LEU A 95 -4.76 19.88 1.61
C LEU A 95 -3.37 19.80 2.23
N TRP A 96 -2.57 20.85 2.08
CA TRP A 96 -1.21 20.88 2.60
C TRP A 96 -1.09 21.52 4.00
N ASP A 97 -2.14 22.11 4.51
CA ASP A 97 -2.19 22.74 5.84
C ASP A 97 -2.98 21.93 6.88
N HIS A 98 -3.76 20.93 6.44
CA HIS A 98 -4.44 20.00 7.33
C HIS A 98 -3.76 18.64 7.31
N TRP A 99 -3.44 18.07 8.49
CA TRP A 99 -2.72 16.81 8.61
C TRP A 99 -3.08 16.01 9.83
N TYR A 100 -2.88 14.69 9.68
CA TYR A 100 -2.70 13.80 10.81
C TYR A 100 -1.21 13.64 11.06
N TRP A 101 -0.78 13.97 12.27
CA TRP A 101 0.60 13.81 12.68
C TRP A 101 0.94 12.33 12.75
N ILE A 102 1.98 11.94 12.02
CA ILE A 102 2.64 10.67 12.21
C ILE A 102 3.72 10.93 13.26
N ARG A 103 3.76 10.11 14.32
CA ARG A 103 4.83 10.22 15.31
C ARG A 103 6.17 10.12 14.59
N PRO A 104 7.09 11.09 14.74
CA PRO A 104 8.42 10.97 14.17
C PRO A 104 9.06 9.72 14.77
N TYR A 105 9.68 8.92 13.93
CA TYR A 105 10.62 7.94 14.39
C TYR A 105 11.77 8.71 15.06
N ASP A 106 12.31 8.15 16.15
CA ASP A 106 13.44 8.76 16.86
C ASP A 106 14.72 8.58 16.01
N ASP A 107 14.82 9.40 14.97
CA ASP A 107 15.97 9.48 14.09
C ASP A 107 16.97 10.58 14.52
N GLY A 108 16.70 11.20 15.68
CA GLY A 108 17.52 12.30 16.21
C GLY A 108 17.20 13.66 15.57
N PHE A 109 16.26 13.72 14.60
CA PHE A 109 15.78 14.96 14.00
C PHE A 109 14.36 15.22 14.47
N ALA A 110 14.15 16.33 15.18
CA ALA A 110 12.84 16.72 15.72
C ALA A 110 11.91 17.30 14.62
N HIS A 111 11.88 16.67 13.44
CA HIS A 111 11.07 17.15 12.34
C HIS A 111 9.73 16.44 12.28
N GLU A 112 8.69 17.23 12.11
CA GLU A 112 7.32 16.76 12.03
C GLU A 112 7.08 16.07 10.70
N THR A 113 6.45 14.90 10.75
CA THR A 113 5.93 14.19 9.59
C THR A 113 4.42 14.04 9.74
N ALA A 114 3.69 14.33 8.68
CA ALA A 114 2.25 14.29 8.67
C ALA A 114 1.72 13.67 7.36
N TYR A 115 0.52 13.14 7.41
CA TYR A 115 -0.16 12.55 6.25
C TYR A 115 -1.60 13.06 6.15
N TYR A 116 -2.03 13.44 4.95
CA TYR A 116 -3.41 13.80 4.68
C TYR A 116 -3.80 13.59 3.22
N LEU A 117 -4.88 12.85 2.99
CA LEU A 117 -5.50 12.65 1.68
C LEU A 117 -4.52 12.34 0.53
N GLY A 118 -3.62 11.38 0.75
CA GLY A 118 -2.66 10.93 -0.26
C GLY A 118 -1.37 11.77 -0.35
N TRP A 119 -1.18 12.74 0.54
CA TRP A 119 0.07 13.49 0.66
C TRP A 119 0.69 13.27 2.03
N TYR A 120 1.95 12.94 2.07
CA TYR A 120 2.71 13.18 3.29
C TYR A 120 3.53 14.46 3.17
N ARG A 121 3.74 15.06 4.32
CA ARG A 121 4.60 16.22 4.51
C ARG A 121 5.71 15.84 5.47
N THR A 122 6.93 16.04 5.07
CA THR A 122 8.09 15.90 5.97
C THR A 122 9.02 17.08 5.80
N THR A 123 9.85 17.33 6.81
CA THR A 123 10.90 18.35 6.73
C THR A 123 12.25 17.63 6.69
N MET A 124 12.99 17.76 5.58
CA MET A 124 14.36 17.26 5.51
C MET A 124 15.27 18.10 6.42
N PRO A 125 16.29 17.48 7.06
CA PRO A 125 16.65 16.07 7.04
C PRO A 125 15.64 15.21 7.83
N SER A 126 15.27 14.03 7.30
CA SER A 126 14.38 13.09 7.99
C SER A 126 14.45 11.70 7.36
N SER A 127 14.35 10.68 8.17
CA SER A 127 14.17 9.29 7.72
C SER A 127 12.80 9.06 7.07
N ALA A 128 11.83 9.91 7.39
CA ALA A 128 10.45 9.81 6.90
C ALA A 128 10.29 10.22 5.42
N LEU A 129 11.35 10.66 4.75
CA LEU A 129 11.30 10.97 3.31
C LEU A 129 10.90 9.75 2.46
N VAL A 130 11.21 8.55 2.92
CA VAL A 130 10.88 7.28 2.26
C VAL A 130 9.80 6.48 3.01
N LEU A 131 8.96 7.14 3.79
CA LEU A 131 8.02 6.52 4.72
C LEU A 131 7.08 5.50 4.07
N THR A 132 6.65 5.75 2.83
CA THR A 132 5.73 4.87 2.08
C THR A 132 6.44 4.03 1.02
N SER A 133 7.77 3.90 1.13
CA SER A 133 8.63 3.13 0.24
C SER A 133 9.05 1.80 0.90
N TYR A 134 9.34 0.78 0.10
CA TYR A 134 10.00 -0.45 0.57
C TYR A 134 11.39 -0.20 1.18
N ASN A 135 11.99 0.96 0.93
CA ASN A 135 13.25 1.33 1.57
C ASN A 135 13.07 1.81 3.02
N PHE A 136 11.83 2.09 3.42
CA PHE A 136 11.51 2.42 4.79
C PHE A 136 11.39 1.14 5.62
N HIS A 137 12.10 1.09 6.71
CA HIS A 137 11.92 0.05 7.72
C HIS A 137 11.80 0.72 9.07
N ALA A 138 10.71 0.39 9.77
CA ALA A 138 10.58 0.68 11.20
C ALA A 138 11.73 -0.03 11.91
N ARG A 139 12.74 0.72 12.31
CA ARG A 139 13.92 0.16 13.00
C ARG A 139 13.76 0.26 14.49
N ALA A 140 14.41 -0.67 15.18
CA ALA A 140 14.57 -0.55 16.61
C ALA A 140 15.22 0.81 16.94
N ALA A 141 14.68 1.53 17.91
CA ALA A 141 15.23 2.78 18.39
C ALA A 141 16.74 2.60 18.68
N GLY A 142 17.57 3.45 18.06
CA GLY A 142 19.02 3.43 18.27
C GLY A 142 19.87 2.76 17.19
N ASP A 143 19.31 2.33 16.05
CA ASP A 143 20.12 1.87 14.92
C ASP A 143 20.85 3.07 14.27
N LYS A 144 22.10 3.29 14.73
CA LYS A 144 22.97 4.39 14.25
C LYS A 144 23.20 4.33 12.75
N ALA A 145 23.31 3.13 12.18
CA ALA A 145 23.54 2.97 10.75
C ALA A 145 22.40 3.59 9.92
N TYR A 146 21.16 3.55 10.41
CA TYR A 146 20.03 4.15 9.72
C TYR A 146 20.09 5.68 9.68
N VAL A 147 20.61 6.31 10.71
CA VAL A 147 20.76 7.77 10.78
C VAL A 147 21.80 8.25 9.76
N GLU A 148 22.83 7.47 9.50
CA GLU A 148 23.91 7.81 8.57
C GLU A 148 23.45 7.93 7.09
N ARG A 149 22.30 7.31 6.75
CA ARG A 149 21.71 7.45 5.40
C ARG A 149 20.88 8.72 5.21
N ILE A 150 20.56 9.45 6.28
CA ILE A 150 19.68 10.62 6.18
C ILE A 150 20.44 11.73 5.44
N ILE A 151 19.88 12.13 4.30
CA ILE A 151 20.46 13.16 3.45
C ILE A 151 20.22 14.57 4.01
N GLY A 152 21.21 15.46 3.83
CA GLY A 152 21.07 16.88 4.13
C GLY A 152 21.14 17.24 5.61
N THR A 153 21.78 16.42 6.45
CA THR A 153 21.86 16.66 7.91
C THR A 153 22.60 17.94 8.30
N GLU A 154 23.42 18.50 7.41
CA GLU A 154 24.15 19.77 7.58
C GLU A 154 23.61 20.87 6.64
N SER A 155 22.45 20.65 6.02
CA SER A 155 21.82 21.59 5.10
C SER A 155 20.62 22.29 5.74
N GLU A 156 20.23 23.44 5.16
CA GLU A 156 19.01 24.14 5.56
C GLU A 156 17.76 23.25 5.42
N PRO A 157 16.89 23.22 6.44
CA PRO A 157 15.67 22.43 6.40
C PRO A 157 14.76 22.78 5.24
N ARG A 158 14.14 21.74 4.62
CA ARG A 158 13.23 21.89 3.48
C ARG A 158 11.98 21.06 3.67
N ILE A 159 10.83 21.68 3.50
CA ILE A 159 9.55 20.95 3.51
C ILE A 159 9.37 20.27 2.16
N VAL A 160 9.05 19.00 2.21
CA VAL A 160 8.72 18.15 1.07
C VAL A 160 7.30 17.63 1.23
N TYR A 161 6.52 17.76 0.19
CA TYR A 161 5.22 17.08 0.05
C TYR A 161 5.34 16.00 -1.00
N GLY A 162 4.72 14.84 -0.80
CA GLY A 162 4.81 13.79 -1.80
C GLY A 162 4.25 12.46 -1.37
N HIS A 163 4.59 11.46 -2.14
CA HIS A 163 4.28 10.07 -1.88
C HIS A 163 5.22 9.13 -2.65
N ASN A 164 5.49 7.97 -2.06
CA ASN A 164 6.08 6.83 -2.79
C ASN A 164 4.94 5.85 -3.12
N GLY A 165 5.10 5.09 -4.18
CA GLY A 165 4.15 4.05 -4.55
C GLY A 165 4.88 2.80 -5.00
N VAL A 166 4.33 1.66 -4.60
CA VAL A 166 4.80 0.35 -5.04
C VAL A 166 3.59 -0.48 -5.42
N PHE A 167 3.61 -1.06 -6.61
CA PHE A 167 2.53 -1.92 -7.06
C PHE A 167 2.98 -2.84 -8.19
N ASN A 168 2.89 -4.16 -8.00
CA ASN A 168 3.01 -5.21 -9.00
C ASN A 168 4.04 -4.92 -10.12
N GLY A 169 5.31 -4.87 -9.76
CA GLY A 169 6.38 -4.65 -10.71
C GLY A 169 6.57 -3.20 -11.13
N SER A 170 6.05 -2.25 -10.36
CA SER A 170 6.23 -0.82 -10.60
C SER A 170 6.48 -0.07 -9.30
N VAL A 171 7.38 0.90 -9.32
CA VAL A 171 7.64 1.81 -8.21
C VAL A 171 7.63 3.25 -8.67
N ALA A 172 7.18 4.15 -7.80
CA ALA A 172 7.07 5.56 -8.11
C ALA A 172 7.44 6.43 -6.90
N THR A 173 8.10 7.55 -7.16
CA THR A 173 8.35 8.59 -6.17
C THR A 173 8.00 9.94 -6.77
N PHE A 174 7.20 10.70 -6.04
CA PHE A 174 6.74 12.03 -6.43
C PHE A 174 6.91 13.00 -5.27
N TYR A 175 7.84 13.95 -5.39
CA TYR A 175 8.11 14.98 -4.40
C TYR A 175 7.92 16.37 -4.97
N VAL A 176 7.31 17.25 -4.18
CA VAL A 176 7.09 18.67 -4.46
C VAL A 176 7.65 19.51 -3.33
N LEU A 177 8.46 20.51 -3.68
CA LEU A 177 9.10 21.43 -2.76
C LEU A 177 8.64 22.87 -3.11
N PRO A 178 7.52 23.33 -2.55
CA PRO A 178 6.88 24.58 -2.97
C PRO A 178 7.76 25.81 -2.77
N LYS A 179 8.54 25.86 -1.67
CA LYS A 179 9.40 27.02 -1.35
C LYS A 179 10.45 27.30 -2.43
N SER A 180 10.89 26.26 -3.14
CA SER A 180 11.88 26.36 -4.23
C SER A 180 11.27 26.19 -5.61
N HIS A 181 9.95 26.06 -5.72
CA HIS A 181 9.22 25.70 -6.97
C HIS A 181 9.85 24.51 -7.69
N SER A 182 10.25 23.49 -6.94
CA SER A 182 10.93 22.32 -7.47
C SER A 182 10.06 21.08 -7.29
N ALA A 183 10.27 20.10 -8.18
CA ALA A 183 9.67 18.78 -8.04
C ALA A 183 10.66 17.68 -8.48
N VAL A 184 10.53 16.51 -7.89
CA VAL A 184 11.28 15.31 -8.28
C VAL A 184 10.27 14.21 -8.58
N VAL A 185 10.40 13.60 -9.75
CA VAL A 185 9.56 12.48 -10.19
C VAL A 185 10.45 11.36 -10.67
N VAL A 186 10.29 10.19 -10.11
CA VAL A 186 10.99 8.98 -10.53
C VAL A 186 9.97 7.86 -10.69
N LEU A 187 9.93 7.26 -11.88
CA LEU A 187 9.09 6.10 -12.18
C LEU A 187 9.99 4.96 -12.63
N ALA A 188 9.75 3.76 -12.13
CA ALA A 188 10.42 2.56 -12.60
C ALA A 188 9.40 1.42 -12.74
N ASN A 189 9.62 0.57 -13.75
CA ASN A 189 8.77 -0.56 -14.07
C ASN A 189 9.37 -1.89 -13.62
N ALA A 190 10.00 -1.89 -12.46
CA ALA A 190 10.55 -3.07 -11.80
C ALA A 190 10.45 -2.91 -10.28
N SER A 191 10.02 -3.96 -9.57
CA SER A 191 9.93 -4.01 -8.11
C SER A 191 10.57 -5.29 -7.54
N ASP A 192 10.43 -5.51 -6.23
CA ASP A 192 10.86 -6.69 -5.45
C ASP A 192 12.38 -6.80 -5.17
N ALA A 193 13.12 -5.76 -5.53
CA ALA A 193 14.54 -5.64 -5.17
C ALA A 193 14.83 -4.29 -4.48
N GLY A 194 13.97 -3.90 -3.54
CA GLY A 194 13.94 -2.56 -2.95
C GLY A 194 13.22 -1.54 -3.85
N ASP A 195 13.15 -0.30 -3.41
CA ASP A 195 12.54 0.80 -4.15
C ASP A 195 13.60 1.69 -4.78
N ALA A 196 13.92 1.39 -6.04
CA ALA A 196 14.87 2.18 -6.82
C ALA A 196 14.38 3.62 -7.03
N SER A 197 13.06 3.86 -7.13
CA SER A 197 12.51 5.20 -7.36
C SER A 197 12.80 6.12 -6.17
N ALA A 198 12.64 5.64 -4.95
CA ALA A 198 12.93 6.40 -3.74
C ALA A 198 14.42 6.73 -3.63
N SER A 199 15.32 5.74 -3.85
CA SER A 199 16.76 5.96 -3.79
C SER A 199 17.24 6.96 -4.84
N VAL A 200 16.75 6.85 -6.08
CA VAL A 200 17.08 7.83 -7.15
C VAL A 200 16.53 9.22 -6.83
N ALA A 201 15.33 9.31 -6.24
CA ALA A 201 14.77 10.59 -5.83
C ALA A 201 15.61 11.26 -4.73
N GLU A 202 16.11 10.50 -3.75
CA GLU A 202 17.04 11.02 -2.73
C GLU A 202 18.38 11.50 -3.36
N MET A 203 18.93 10.76 -4.35
CA MET A 203 20.13 11.19 -5.08
C MET A 203 19.86 12.49 -5.87
N LEU A 204 18.70 12.61 -6.52
CA LEU A 204 18.31 13.82 -7.24
C LEU A 204 18.13 15.02 -6.30
N LEU A 205 17.58 14.83 -5.11
CA LEU A 205 17.45 15.90 -4.10
C LEU A 205 18.83 16.37 -3.63
N GLN A 206 19.77 15.45 -3.40
CA GLN A 206 21.16 15.82 -3.05
C GLN A 206 21.79 16.67 -4.16
N ALA A 207 21.66 16.26 -5.41
CA ALA A 207 22.22 16.99 -6.55
C ALA A 207 21.52 18.35 -6.78
N LEU A 208 20.18 18.40 -6.69
CA LEU A 208 19.38 19.59 -6.93
C LEU A 208 19.67 20.72 -5.94
N PHE A 209 19.93 20.37 -4.68
CA PHE A 209 20.10 21.33 -3.58
C PHE A 209 21.51 21.37 -2.99
N ASP A 210 22.45 20.65 -3.58
CA ASP A 210 23.84 20.52 -3.08
C ASP A 210 23.87 20.15 -1.58
N LEU A 211 23.04 19.14 -1.21
CA LEU A 211 22.84 18.77 0.20
C LEU A 211 24.15 18.27 0.84
N LYS A 212 24.33 18.65 2.10
CA LYS A 212 25.52 18.28 2.89
C LYS A 212 25.13 17.51 4.16
N PRO A 213 25.96 16.52 4.58
CA PRO A 213 27.01 15.92 3.77
C PRO A 213 26.42 15.22 2.55
N HIS A 214 27.22 14.96 1.51
CA HIS A 214 26.82 14.07 0.44
C HIS A 214 26.85 12.64 0.94
N VAL A 215 25.71 11.94 0.90
CA VAL A 215 25.56 10.55 1.34
C VAL A 215 25.65 9.63 0.12
N ASP A 216 26.55 8.65 0.15
CA ASP A 216 26.52 7.54 -0.80
C ASP A 216 25.38 6.58 -0.43
N LEU A 217 24.33 6.55 -1.26
CA LEU A 217 23.16 5.70 -1.02
C LEU A 217 23.31 4.26 -1.55
N LEU A 218 24.37 3.94 -2.29
CA LEU A 218 24.54 2.61 -2.89
C LEU A 218 24.57 1.45 -1.88
N PRO A 219 25.26 1.57 -0.72
CA PRO A 219 25.21 0.53 0.32
C PRO A 219 23.78 0.27 0.82
N TRP A 220 22.96 1.32 0.90
CA TRP A 220 21.58 1.24 1.38
C TRP A 220 20.63 0.63 0.35
N VAL A 221 20.85 0.89 -0.94
CA VAL A 221 20.16 0.22 -2.04
C VAL A 221 20.41 -1.28 -1.98
N THR A 222 21.68 -1.67 -1.74
CA THR A 222 22.07 -3.08 -1.61
C THR A 222 21.40 -3.74 -0.40
N ASP A 223 21.42 -3.09 0.76
CA ASP A 223 20.75 -3.58 1.97
C ASP A 223 19.23 -3.72 1.77
N SER A 224 18.59 -2.73 1.16
CA SER A 224 17.13 -2.79 0.84
C SER A 224 16.81 -3.97 -0.07
N ARG A 225 17.62 -4.19 -1.13
CA ARG A 225 17.48 -5.34 -2.00
C ARG A 225 17.56 -6.65 -1.24
N ASP A 226 18.60 -6.83 -0.44
CA ASP A 226 18.87 -8.08 0.27
C ASP A 226 17.76 -8.40 1.29
N ARG A 227 17.17 -7.36 1.89
CA ARG A 227 16.01 -7.50 2.78
C ARG A 227 14.74 -7.87 2.02
N CYS A 228 14.44 -7.21 0.91
CA CYS A 228 13.27 -7.53 0.10
C CYS A 228 13.34 -8.97 -0.41
N LEU A 229 14.50 -9.43 -0.87
CA LEU A 229 14.68 -10.82 -1.33
C LEU A 229 14.50 -11.86 -0.22
N LYS A 230 14.67 -11.48 1.05
CA LYS A 230 14.44 -12.36 2.21
C LYS A 230 13.04 -12.26 2.81
N ALA A 231 12.33 -11.17 2.56
CA ALA A 231 11.10 -10.85 3.27
C ALA A 231 10.05 -11.97 3.15
N HIS A 232 9.87 -12.52 1.94
CA HIS A 232 8.93 -13.61 1.72
C HIS A 232 9.31 -14.88 2.48
N ASP A 233 10.57 -15.30 2.46
CA ASP A 233 11.04 -16.49 3.17
C ASP A 233 10.90 -16.33 4.68
N ASP A 234 11.23 -15.16 5.23
CA ASP A 234 11.09 -14.83 6.64
C ASP A 234 9.59 -14.82 7.05
N MET A 235 8.72 -14.28 6.19
CA MET A 235 7.25 -14.30 6.36
C MET A 235 6.72 -15.74 6.39
N ILE A 236 7.13 -16.59 5.45
CA ILE A 236 6.72 -18.00 5.41
C ILE A 236 7.27 -18.79 6.61
N ALA A 237 8.47 -18.47 7.07
CA ALA A 237 9.01 -19.08 8.30
C ALA A 237 8.16 -18.73 9.53
N ALA A 238 7.74 -17.48 9.66
CA ALA A 238 6.82 -17.05 10.72
C ALA A 238 5.45 -17.71 10.60
N TRP A 239 4.89 -17.78 9.39
CA TRP A 239 3.63 -18.47 9.11
C TRP A 239 3.67 -19.94 9.52
N LYS A 240 4.76 -20.67 9.18
CA LYS A 240 4.94 -22.09 9.56
C LYS A 240 5.07 -22.28 11.06
N ARG A 241 5.79 -21.39 11.75
CA ARG A 241 5.99 -21.44 13.20
C ARG A 241 4.68 -21.33 13.97
N ASP A 242 3.78 -20.44 13.52
CA ASP A 242 2.57 -20.09 14.23
C ASP A 242 1.34 -20.91 13.80
N ARG A 243 1.50 -21.74 12.75
CA ARG A 243 0.47 -22.65 12.21
C ARG A 243 0.28 -23.90 13.08
N ASP A 244 -0.97 -24.24 13.38
CA ASP A 244 -1.32 -25.48 14.08
C ASP A 244 -2.52 -26.17 13.42
N VAL A 245 -2.24 -27.01 12.44
CA VAL A 245 -3.27 -27.73 11.68
C VAL A 245 -3.98 -28.81 12.49
N THR A 246 -3.43 -29.24 13.64
CA THR A 246 -4.08 -30.23 14.51
C THR A 246 -5.36 -29.72 15.14
N LYS A 247 -5.51 -28.40 15.19
CA LYS A 247 -6.69 -27.71 15.71
C LYS A 247 -7.77 -27.46 14.65
N TYR A 248 -7.45 -27.63 13.37
CA TYR A 248 -8.43 -27.44 12.31
C TYR A 248 -9.43 -28.58 12.29
N SER A 249 -10.72 -28.26 12.35
CA SER A 249 -11.80 -29.25 12.40
C SER A 249 -12.98 -28.91 11.48
N GLY A 250 -12.85 -27.85 10.66
CA GLY A 250 -13.93 -27.41 9.79
C GLY A 250 -14.15 -28.32 8.59
N SER A 251 -15.41 -28.49 8.18
CA SER A 251 -15.75 -29.07 6.88
C SER A 251 -15.66 -27.99 5.80
N PRO A 252 -15.06 -28.27 4.62
CA PRO A 252 -14.96 -27.27 3.53
C PRO A 252 -16.28 -26.57 3.21
N ASN A 253 -17.39 -27.31 3.18
CA ASN A 253 -18.71 -26.77 2.84
C ASN A 253 -19.21 -25.66 3.79
N GLU A 254 -18.69 -25.63 5.02
CA GLU A 254 -19.07 -24.61 6.01
C GLU A 254 -18.58 -23.21 5.63
N PHE A 255 -17.46 -23.12 4.91
CA PHE A 255 -16.77 -21.89 4.59
C PHE A 255 -17.12 -21.34 3.20
N ILE A 256 -17.73 -22.17 2.32
CA ILE A 256 -18.14 -21.73 0.98
C ILE A 256 -19.15 -20.60 1.06
N GLY A 257 -18.89 -19.53 0.31
CA GLY A 257 -19.83 -18.41 0.23
C GLY A 257 -19.16 -17.09 -0.17
N THR A 258 -19.98 -16.06 -0.23
CA THR A 258 -19.56 -14.68 -0.47
C THR A 258 -19.49 -13.93 0.85
N TYR A 259 -18.40 -13.22 1.05
CA TYR A 259 -18.13 -12.40 2.23
C TYR A 259 -17.94 -10.96 1.80
N VAL A 260 -18.66 -10.02 2.43
CA VAL A 260 -18.66 -8.59 2.10
C VAL A 260 -18.07 -7.79 3.26
N GLY A 261 -17.08 -6.99 2.95
CA GLY A 261 -16.43 -6.10 3.90
C GLY A 261 -16.04 -4.76 3.26
N LEU A 262 -15.59 -3.82 4.06
CA LEU A 262 -15.19 -2.47 3.64
C LEU A 262 -16.24 -1.78 2.74
N ALA A 263 -17.53 -2.10 2.96
CA ALA A 263 -18.72 -1.60 2.28
C ALA A 263 -18.84 -1.91 0.78
N VAL A 264 -17.75 -2.27 0.08
CA VAL A 264 -17.75 -2.41 -1.40
C VAL A 264 -16.96 -3.61 -1.91
N SER A 265 -16.21 -4.28 -1.07
CA SER A 265 -15.35 -5.39 -1.49
C SER A 265 -15.97 -6.75 -1.17
N ARG A 266 -15.77 -7.72 -2.07
CA ARG A 266 -16.25 -9.10 -1.91
C ARG A 266 -15.09 -10.09 -1.97
N ILE A 267 -15.18 -11.10 -1.10
CA ILE A 267 -14.34 -12.29 -1.13
C ILE A 267 -15.26 -13.47 -1.40
N ASN A 268 -14.93 -14.30 -2.38
CA ASN A 268 -15.66 -15.50 -2.69
C ASN A 268 -14.81 -16.72 -2.35
N ILE A 269 -15.34 -17.62 -1.52
CA ILE A 269 -14.73 -18.92 -1.21
C ILE A 269 -15.53 -19.97 -1.95
N THR A 270 -14.83 -20.72 -2.78
CA THR A 270 -15.40 -21.73 -3.70
C THR A 270 -14.70 -23.07 -3.54
N PRO A 271 -15.32 -24.19 -3.97
CA PRO A 271 -14.63 -25.48 -3.99
C PRO A 271 -13.39 -25.45 -4.88
N SER A 272 -12.34 -26.17 -4.46
CA SER A 272 -11.12 -26.43 -5.25
C SER A 272 -10.70 -27.87 -5.11
N GLU A 273 -10.34 -28.50 -6.23
CA GLU A 273 -9.84 -29.89 -6.24
C GLU A 273 -8.34 -29.97 -5.93
N THR A 274 -7.62 -28.84 -6.05
CA THR A 274 -6.17 -28.76 -5.87
C THR A 274 -5.76 -28.33 -4.47
N ALA A 275 -6.62 -27.60 -3.78
CA ALA A 275 -6.33 -27.04 -2.47
C ALA A 275 -6.37 -28.08 -1.35
N ALA A 276 -5.45 -28.00 -0.39
CA ALA A 276 -5.40 -28.89 0.79
C ALA A 276 -6.65 -28.78 1.68
N ALA A 277 -7.29 -27.60 1.71
CA ALA A 277 -8.56 -27.40 2.39
C ALA A 277 -9.78 -27.74 1.52
N GLY A 278 -9.60 -28.14 0.26
CA GLY A 278 -10.69 -28.34 -0.71
C GLY A 278 -11.36 -27.05 -1.15
N LEU A 279 -10.73 -25.90 -0.93
CA LEU A 279 -11.30 -24.57 -1.14
C LEU A 279 -10.29 -23.62 -1.80
N ALA A 280 -10.80 -22.69 -2.59
CA ALA A 280 -10.04 -21.54 -3.11
C ALA A 280 -10.75 -20.23 -2.80
N VAL A 281 -10.00 -19.16 -2.74
CA VAL A 281 -10.51 -17.80 -2.56
C VAL A 281 -10.19 -16.96 -3.78
N HIS A 282 -11.11 -16.10 -4.17
CA HIS A 282 -10.87 -15.05 -5.14
C HIS A 282 -11.61 -13.76 -4.74
N TYR A 283 -11.07 -12.65 -5.22
CA TYR A 283 -11.67 -11.34 -4.96
C TYR A 283 -12.64 -10.99 -6.09
N HIS A 284 -13.82 -10.49 -5.73
CA HIS A 284 -14.89 -10.21 -6.67
C HIS A 284 -15.15 -11.42 -7.59
N ASP A 285 -15.21 -11.24 -8.89
CA ASP A 285 -15.48 -12.30 -9.87
C ASP A 285 -14.20 -12.77 -10.61
N HIS A 286 -13.00 -12.42 -10.08
CA HIS A 286 -11.71 -12.74 -10.70
C HIS A 286 -11.22 -14.15 -10.37
N THR A 287 -11.81 -15.15 -11.01
CA THR A 287 -11.43 -16.55 -10.82
C THR A 287 -10.02 -16.88 -11.31
N SER A 288 -9.47 -16.11 -12.26
CA SER A 288 -8.09 -16.29 -12.77
C SER A 288 -7.00 -15.99 -11.74
N ALA A 289 -7.32 -15.19 -10.72
CA ALA A 289 -6.43 -14.88 -9.60
C ALA A 289 -6.77 -15.67 -8.33
N ALA A 290 -7.50 -16.80 -8.46
CA ALA A 290 -7.85 -17.63 -7.32
C ALA A 290 -6.61 -18.19 -6.62
N CYS A 291 -6.64 -18.16 -5.29
CA CYS A 291 -5.63 -18.76 -4.43
C CYS A 291 -6.21 -19.95 -3.70
N ASP A 292 -5.48 -21.06 -3.70
CA ASP A 292 -5.83 -22.25 -2.92
C ASP A 292 -5.78 -21.92 -1.43
N LEU A 293 -6.73 -22.48 -0.68
CA LEU A 293 -6.79 -22.33 0.77
C LEU A 293 -6.19 -23.56 1.45
N GLU A 294 -5.38 -23.29 2.48
CA GLU A 294 -4.83 -24.30 3.36
C GLU A 294 -5.39 -24.18 4.78
N PRO A 295 -5.61 -25.30 5.50
CA PRO A 295 -5.89 -25.26 6.93
C PRO A 295 -4.76 -24.55 7.67
N TYR A 296 -5.10 -23.61 8.56
CA TYR A 296 -4.10 -22.87 9.33
C TYR A 296 -4.19 -23.16 10.84
N ASN A 297 -5.36 -22.94 11.43
CA ASN A 297 -5.61 -23.15 12.85
C ASN A 297 -7.11 -23.44 13.07
N ILE A 298 -7.59 -23.39 14.30
CA ILE A 298 -9.01 -23.54 14.61
C ILE A 298 -9.81 -22.45 13.88
N ASP A 299 -10.82 -22.84 13.13
CA ASP A 299 -11.63 -21.95 12.30
C ASP A 299 -10.83 -20.92 11.45
N ALA A 300 -9.62 -21.31 11.02
CA ALA A 300 -8.76 -20.43 10.24
C ALA A 300 -8.20 -21.14 9.00
N LEU A 301 -8.25 -20.45 7.87
CA LEU A 301 -7.68 -20.86 6.59
C LEU A 301 -6.68 -19.80 6.11
N SER A 302 -5.67 -20.24 5.35
CA SER A 302 -4.67 -19.35 4.75
C SER A 302 -4.68 -19.45 3.24
N PHE A 303 -4.61 -18.30 2.56
CA PHE A 303 -4.46 -18.20 1.10
C PHE A 303 -3.04 -17.84 0.66
N LEU A 304 -2.11 -17.76 1.61
CA LEU A 304 -0.75 -17.30 1.33
C LEU A 304 0.01 -18.35 0.49
N PRO A 305 0.47 -18.00 -0.73
CA PRO A 305 1.35 -18.88 -1.50
C PRO A 305 2.68 -19.11 -0.77
N LEU A 306 3.12 -20.37 -0.74
CA LEU A 306 4.36 -20.76 -0.06
C LEU A 306 5.63 -20.40 -0.82
N LYS A 307 5.50 -20.03 -2.09
CA LYS A 307 6.62 -19.63 -2.95
C LYS A 307 6.43 -18.19 -3.42
N HIS A 308 7.49 -17.40 -3.31
CA HIS A 308 7.49 -16.02 -3.76
C HIS A 308 7.08 -15.88 -5.24
N ASP A 309 7.65 -16.70 -6.12
CA ASP A 309 7.32 -16.68 -7.56
C ASP A 309 5.83 -16.96 -7.83
N GLU A 310 5.19 -17.78 -7.00
CA GLU A 310 3.76 -18.07 -7.13
C GLU A 310 2.92 -16.86 -6.69
N LEU A 311 3.32 -16.19 -5.59
CA LEU A 311 2.68 -14.95 -5.14
C LEU A 311 2.74 -13.89 -6.24
N LEU A 312 3.91 -13.68 -6.83
CA LEU A 312 4.12 -12.71 -7.90
C LEU A 312 3.33 -13.07 -9.18
N ALA A 313 3.33 -14.36 -9.57
CA ALA A 313 2.60 -14.83 -10.75
C ALA A 313 1.08 -14.62 -10.64
N LYS A 314 0.54 -14.66 -9.42
CA LYS A 314 -0.87 -14.36 -9.14
C LYS A 314 -1.19 -12.87 -9.10
N GLY A 315 -0.18 -12.01 -9.26
CA GLY A 315 -0.34 -10.54 -9.19
C GLY A 315 -0.73 -10.05 -7.80
N MET A 316 -0.42 -10.80 -6.76
CA MET A 316 -0.64 -10.38 -5.38
C MET A 316 0.40 -9.34 -4.97
N LEU A 317 0.03 -8.48 -4.03
CA LEU A 317 0.98 -7.57 -3.42
C LEU A 317 2.04 -8.36 -2.64
N ASP A 318 3.28 -7.88 -2.70
CA ASP A 318 4.39 -8.47 -1.95
C ASP A 318 4.33 -7.98 -0.51
N TRP A 319 3.63 -8.75 0.31
CA TRP A 319 3.47 -8.47 1.73
C TRP A 319 4.68 -8.97 2.51
N ASP A 320 5.01 -8.30 3.60
CA ASP A 320 6.09 -8.68 4.51
C ASP A 320 5.60 -9.28 5.84
N TYR A 321 4.26 -9.43 6.01
CA TYR A 321 3.65 -10.06 7.19
C TYR A 321 2.61 -11.12 6.80
N TYR A 322 2.70 -12.29 7.43
CA TYR A 322 1.92 -13.46 7.04
C TYR A 322 0.43 -13.40 7.40
N LYS A 323 0.04 -12.57 8.38
CA LYS A 323 -1.36 -12.50 8.83
C LYS A 323 -2.31 -11.98 7.74
N VAL A 324 -1.79 -11.21 6.77
CA VAL A 324 -2.58 -10.81 5.61
C VAL A 324 -3.12 -12.03 4.83
N GLY A 325 -2.42 -13.14 4.86
CA GLY A 325 -2.81 -14.37 4.18
C GLY A 325 -3.75 -15.26 4.99
N ILE A 326 -4.34 -14.79 6.10
CA ILE A 326 -5.14 -15.61 7.00
C ILE A 326 -6.56 -15.06 7.10
N PHE A 327 -7.55 -15.94 6.95
CA PHE A 327 -8.95 -15.71 7.29
C PHE A 327 -9.29 -16.46 8.58
N GLU A 328 -9.75 -15.75 9.60
CA GLU A 328 -10.27 -16.34 10.84
C GLU A 328 -11.80 -16.28 10.83
N PHE A 329 -12.47 -17.42 10.75
CA PHE A 329 -13.92 -17.48 10.60
C PHE A 329 -14.66 -17.22 11.90
N VAL A 330 -15.77 -16.52 11.81
CA VAL A 330 -16.64 -16.17 12.92
C VAL A 330 -17.88 -17.05 12.88
N ARG A 331 -18.18 -17.68 14.03
CA ARG A 331 -19.36 -18.55 14.15
C ARG A 331 -20.41 -17.93 15.08
N LYS A 332 -21.67 -18.13 14.71
CA LYS A 332 -22.84 -17.88 15.53
C LYS A 332 -23.72 -19.13 15.56
N HIS A 333 -24.00 -19.68 16.72
CA HIS A 333 -24.77 -20.93 16.92
C HIS A 333 -24.24 -22.11 16.07
N GLY A 334 -22.92 -22.18 15.88
CA GLY A 334 -22.26 -23.21 15.08
C GLY A 334 -22.12 -22.91 13.59
N GLU A 335 -22.85 -21.95 13.03
CA GLU A 335 -22.78 -21.53 11.63
C GLU A 335 -21.74 -20.44 11.41
N VAL A 336 -21.01 -20.50 10.29
CA VAL A 336 -20.09 -19.43 9.86
C VAL A 336 -20.91 -18.24 9.37
N VAL A 337 -20.77 -17.09 10.03
CA VAL A 337 -21.47 -15.84 9.72
C VAL A 337 -20.57 -14.75 9.15
N GLY A 338 -19.26 -14.95 9.21
CA GLY A 338 -18.28 -14.00 8.68
C GLY A 338 -16.86 -14.51 8.85
N LEU A 339 -15.92 -13.62 8.54
CA LEU A 339 -14.51 -13.85 8.80
C LEU A 339 -13.82 -12.54 9.21
N TRP A 340 -12.82 -12.64 10.05
CA TRP A 340 -11.87 -11.59 10.33
C TRP A 340 -10.73 -11.66 9.34
N TRP A 341 -10.36 -10.52 8.74
CA TRP A 341 -9.21 -10.39 7.88
C TRP A 341 -8.37 -9.17 8.26
N GLN A 342 -7.11 -9.42 8.58
CA GLN A 342 -6.13 -8.38 8.85
C GLN A 342 -5.38 -8.04 7.55
N TRP A 343 -5.99 -7.22 6.73
CA TRP A 343 -5.44 -6.80 5.44
C TRP A 343 -4.36 -5.71 5.55
N ASP A 344 -4.21 -5.10 6.75
CA ASP A 344 -3.19 -4.11 7.06
C ASP A 344 -2.52 -4.48 8.40
N GLU A 345 -1.18 -4.46 8.43
CA GLU A 345 -0.39 -4.81 9.63
C GLU A 345 -0.67 -3.86 10.80
N TYR A 346 -0.94 -2.59 10.51
CA TYR A 346 -1.11 -1.54 11.51
C TYR A 346 -2.55 -1.37 12.00
N ASP A 347 -3.51 -1.97 11.29
CA ASP A 347 -4.92 -1.90 11.62
C ASP A 347 -5.41 -3.15 12.37
N TYR A 348 -6.60 -3.02 12.98
CA TYR A 348 -7.30 -4.17 13.54
C TYR A 348 -7.95 -5.00 12.42
N PRO A 349 -8.03 -6.35 12.58
CA PRO A 349 -8.76 -7.17 11.64
C PRO A 349 -10.18 -6.64 11.42
N GLY A 350 -10.56 -6.44 10.18
CA GLY A 350 -11.92 -6.04 9.77
C GLY A 350 -12.84 -7.25 9.64
N LEU A 351 -14.12 -7.08 9.97
CA LEU A 351 -15.14 -8.12 9.79
C LEU A 351 -15.71 -8.10 8.38
N TRP A 352 -15.69 -9.26 7.75
CA TRP A 352 -16.33 -9.56 6.48
C TRP A 352 -17.52 -10.46 6.74
N VAL A 353 -18.73 -9.96 6.47
CA VAL A 353 -19.97 -10.67 6.76
C VAL A 353 -20.29 -11.62 5.63
N ARG A 354 -20.60 -12.88 5.95
CA ARG A 354 -21.07 -13.86 4.97
C ARG A 354 -22.47 -13.50 4.53
N VAL A 355 -22.62 -13.24 3.24
CA VAL A 355 -23.95 -12.91 2.65
C VAL A 355 -24.60 -14.14 2.02
N ARG A 356 -25.94 -14.20 2.12
CA ARG A 356 -26.78 -15.24 1.51
C ARG A 356 -27.75 -14.55 0.55
N GLU A 357 -28.22 -15.30 -0.43
CA GLU A 357 -29.24 -14.77 -1.34
C GLU A 357 -30.47 -14.28 -0.55
N GLY A 358 -30.91 -13.07 -0.85
CA GLY A 358 -32.04 -12.43 -0.18
C GLY A 358 -31.73 -11.80 1.19
N MET A 359 -30.48 -11.85 1.67
CA MET A 359 -30.08 -11.21 2.93
C MET A 359 -30.20 -9.70 2.85
N SER A 360 -30.91 -9.10 3.81
CA SER A 360 -31.13 -7.66 3.88
C SER A 360 -29.93 -6.92 4.47
N GLN A 361 -29.84 -5.61 4.24
CA GLN A 361 -28.82 -4.77 4.87
C GLN A 361 -28.96 -4.77 6.40
N GLU A 362 -30.19 -4.84 6.93
CA GLU A 362 -30.44 -4.90 8.38
C GLU A 362 -29.84 -6.16 9.01
N GLU A 363 -29.89 -7.30 8.32
CA GLU A 363 -29.26 -8.54 8.80
C GLU A 363 -27.73 -8.45 8.78
N ILE A 364 -27.14 -7.81 7.78
CA ILE A 364 -25.68 -7.53 7.71
C ILE A 364 -25.30 -6.61 8.88
N ASP A 365 -26.03 -5.52 9.07
CA ASP A 365 -25.78 -4.56 10.14
C ASP A 365 -25.96 -5.21 11.53
N GLY A 366 -26.86 -6.19 11.66
CA GLY A 366 -27.04 -6.99 12.86
C GLY A 366 -25.79 -7.81 13.22
N VAL A 367 -25.16 -8.45 12.23
CA VAL A 367 -23.88 -9.17 12.45
C VAL A 367 -22.77 -8.19 12.84
N LEU A 368 -22.68 -7.04 12.16
CA LEU A 368 -21.69 -6.00 12.47
C LEU A 368 -21.90 -5.40 13.86
N ALA A 369 -23.14 -5.28 14.31
CA ALA A 369 -23.48 -4.77 15.65
C ALA A 369 -23.09 -5.76 16.76
N GLU A 370 -23.25 -7.07 16.49
CA GLU A 370 -22.96 -8.11 17.47
C GLU A 370 -21.45 -8.35 17.65
N PHE A 371 -20.71 -8.45 16.53
CA PHE A 371 -19.29 -8.79 16.57
C PHE A 371 -18.36 -7.57 16.49
N GLY A 372 -18.87 -6.40 16.12
CA GLY A 372 -18.10 -5.20 15.83
C GLY A 372 -17.57 -5.17 14.39
N ARG A 373 -17.24 -3.98 13.91
CA ARG A 373 -16.61 -3.81 12.59
C ARG A 373 -15.13 -4.17 12.58
N PHE A 374 -14.48 -4.00 13.71
CA PHE A 374 -13.07 -4.29 13.94
C PHE A 374 -12.92 -5.11 15.22
N ARG A 375 -12.01 -6.08 15.18
CA ARG A 375 -11.69 -6.93 16.33
C ARG A 375 -10.89 -6.11 17.33
N LYS A 376 -11.39 -6.00 18.57
CA LYS A 376 -10.60 -5.41 19.66
C LYS A 376 -9.46 -6.35 20.04
N ASN A 377 -8.23 -5.84 20.09
CA ASN A 377 -7.11 -6.60 20.64
C ASN A 377 -7.19 -6.60 22.17
N ASP A 378 -7.50 -7.74 22.74
CA ASP A 378 -7.47 -7.95 24.20
C ASP A 378 -6.06 -7.83 24.80
N SER A 379 -5.00 -7.70 23.97
CA SER A 379 -3.60 -7.73 24.40
C SER A 379 -2.93 -6.36 24.60
N LYS A 380 -3.59 -5.24 24.29
CA LYS A 380 -2.99 -3.89 24.44
C LYS A 380 -3.29 -3.19 25.78
N GLU A 381 -4.12 -3.78 26.66
CA GLU A 381 -4.37 -3.18 28.00
C GLU A 381 -3.29 -3.51 29.05
N SER A 382 -2.31 -4.36 28.78
CA SER A 382 -1.32 -4.79 29.78
C SER A 382 0.02 -4.04 29.76
N ASN A 383 0.26 -3.11 28.84
CA ASN A 383 1.53 -2.35 28.76
C ASN A 383 1.38 -0.84 28.90
N GLY A 384 0.40 -0.38 29.66
CA GLY A 384 0.24 1.01 30.05
C GLY A 384 0.61 1.19 31.53
N LYS A 385 1.89 1.02 31.85
CA LYS A 385 2.48 1.60 33.09
C LYS A 385 3.94 1.96 32.82
#